data_544268e5e19e1269a8f9decbf76a8c55
#
_entry.id   544268e5e19e1269a8f9decbf76a8c55
#
_cell.length_a   1.000
_cell.length_b   1.000
_cell.length_c   1.000
_cell.angle_alpha   90.00
_cell.angle_beta   90.00
_cell.angle_gamma   90.00
#
_symmetry.space_group_name_H-M   'P 1'
#
loop_
_entity.id
_entity.type
_entity.pdbx_description
1 polymer ?
#
loop_
_entity_poly.entity_id
_entity_poly.type
_entity_poly.pdbx_seq_one_letter_code
_entity_poly.pdbx_strand_id
1 'polypeptide(L)'
;RDKVEPMAGIYRTHIASLIQSVLVGEDMSLHHALDVIGHVEHVDASDYTWELSNINRFEDYQWARALAENEFRRVPLISVVASKRKTGKTTVVTRLVSELQRVGLSVGVVKSDKHGFHMDHEGTDTDLAYKAGANAVAIAGPNETAIRIRTKEQSSLYDLTQHMPVDIVILETRSQGIAPIIEVTKEGHTEELISDAMDRVATIEIDKLDQDVPELVRHIQEMMRCLNGRRYC
;
A
#
# COMPACT_ATOMS: atom_id res chain seq x y z
N ARG A 1 8.86 9.95 -22.95
CA ARG A 1 10.25 9.61 -23.37
C ARG A 1 10.57 8.32 -22.65
N ASP A 2 10.86 7.29 -23.42
CA ASP A 2 11.28 6.00 -22.89
C ASP A 2 12.57 6.21 -22.08
N LYS A 3 12.50 5.85 -20.80
CA LYS A 3 13.65 6.00 -19.90
C LYS A 3 14.55 4.78 -20.09
N VAL A 4 15.78 5.01 -20.48
CA VAL A 4 16.78 3.96 -20.59
C VAL A 4 17.48 3.80 -19.25
N GLU A 5 17.57 2.55 -18.76
CA GLU A 5 18.25 2.19 -17.50
C GLU A 5 19.59 1.47 -17.81
N PRO A 6 20.71 2.21 -17.91
CA PRO A 6 22.01 1.64 -18.31
C PRO A 6 22.55 0.59 -17.32
N MET A 7 22.14 0.65 -16.05
CA MET A 7 22.58 -0.34 -15.04
C MET A 7 21.89 -1.70 -15.21
N ALA A 8 20.77 -1.76 -15.91
CA ALA A 8 20.02 -2.98 -16.18
C ALA A 8 20.30 -3.48 -17.61
N GLY A 9 21.56 -3.77 -17.91
CA GLY A 9 22.00 -4.18 -19.24
C GLY A 9 23.02 -5.31 -19.26
N ILE A 10 23.13 -5.99 -20.39
CA ILE A 10 24.18 -6.98 -20.67
C ILE A 10 25.21 -6.34 -21.59
N TYR A 11 26.42 -6.27 -21.15
CA TYR A 11 27.51 -5.63 -21.85
C TYR A 11 28.53 -6.66 -22.32
N ARG A 12 28.96 -6.57 -23.59
CA ARG A 12 30.04 -7.39 -24.10
C ARG A 12 31.37 -6.91 -23.52
N THR A 13 32.23 -7.83 -23.13
CA THR A 13 33.52 -7.51 -22.44
C THR A 13 34.44 -6.62 -23.26
N HIS A 14 34.39 -6.69 -24.60
CA HIS A 14 35.25 -5.87 -25.47
C HIS A 14 34.97 -4.37 -25.42
N ILE A 15 33.82 -3.94 -24.88
CA ILE A 15 33.52 -2.51 -24.71
C ILE A 15 34.14 -1.91 -23.45
N ALA A 16 34.78 -2.72 -22.60
CA ALA A 16 35.36 -2.25 -21.34
C ALA A 16 36.35 -1.10 -21.53
N SER A 17 37.23 -1.18 -22.57
CA SER A 17 38.19 -0.12 -22.88
C SER A 17 37.51 1.17 -23.35
N LEU A 18 36.39 1.05 -24.05
CA LEU A 18 35.59 2.19 -24.50
C LEU A 18 34.90 2.89 -23.29
N ILE A 19 34.29 2.11 -22.41
CA ILE A 19 33.71 2.64 -21.15
C ILE A 19 34.81 3.32 -20.32
N GLN A 20 36.00 2.71 -20.22
CA GLN A 20 37.11 3.30 -19.49
C GLN A 20 37.56 4.64 -20.07
N SER A 21 37.50 4.83 -21.39
CA SER A 21 37.83 6.11 -22.03
C SER A 21 36.77 7.18 -21.72
N VAL A 22 35.48 6.81 -21.58
CA VAL A 22 34.42 7.72 -21.19
C VAL A 22 34.58 8.19 -19.74
N LEU A 23 34.98 7.30 -18.84
CA LEU A 23 35.16 7.61 -17.42
C LEU A 23 36.33 8.59 -17.11
N VAL A 24 37.16 8.91 -18.08
CA VAL A 24 38.22 9.95 -17.95
C VAL A 24 37.83 11.24 -18.70
N GLY A 25 36.67 11.29 -19.33
CA GLY A 25 36.13 12.46 -20.05
C GLY A 25 35.40 13.46 -19.15
N GLU A 26 34.83 14.48 -19.76
CA GLU A 26 34.02 15.53 -19.07
C GLU A 26 32.66 14.99 -18.59
N ASP A 27 32.03 14.11 -19.39
CA ASP A 27 30.78 13.44 -19.03
C ASP A 27 31.05 11.95 -18.74
N MET A 28 31.10 11.62 -17.47
CA MET A 28 31.31 10.25 -16.98
C MET A 28 30.00 9.46 -16.78
N SER A 29 28.87 9.93 -17.35
CA SER A 29 27.59 9.25 -17.21
C SER A 29 27.53 7.96 -18.04
N LEU A 30 26.84 6.96 -17.53
CA LEU A 30 26.56 5.73 -18.28
C LEU A 30 25.69 5.98 -19.52
N HIS A 31 24.85 7.01 -19.53
CA HIS A 31 24.08 7.41 -20.70
C HIS A 31 25.01 7.88 -21.81
N HIS A 32 26.00 8.72 -21.49
CA HIS A 32 27.03 9.11 -22.46
C HIS A 32 27.84 7.92 -22.97
N ALA A 33 28.14 6.95 -22.08
CA ALA A 33 28.81 5.72 -22.51
C ALA A 33 27.98 4.93 -23.52
N LEU A 34 26.65 4.85 -23.37
CA LEU A 34 25.77 4.20 -24.36
C LEU A 34 25.79 4.92 -25.71
N ASP A 35 25.81 6.25 -25.71
CA ASP A 35 25.89 7.05 -26.95
C ASP A 35 27.21 6.80 -27.69
N VAL A 36 28.32 6.66 -26.96
CA VAL A 36 29.66 6.36 -27.52
C VAL A 36 29.75 4.94 -28.03
N ILE A 37 29.08 3.97 -27.41
CA ILE A 37 29.05 2.57 -27.88
C ILE A 37 28.36 2.47 -29.26
N GLY A 38 27.37 3.29 -29.52
CA GLY A 38 26.73 3.47 -30.83
C GLY A 38 25.83 2.32 -31.29
N HIS A 39 25.98 1.12 -30.78
CA HIS A 39 25.09 -0.01 -31.09
C HIS A 39 24.50 -0.60 -29.80
N VAL A 40 23.28 -0.18 -29.49
CA VAL A 40 22.54 -0.57 -28.29
C VAL A 40 21.19 -1.12 -28.72
N GLU A 41 20.90 -2.34 -28.30
CA GLU A 41 19.55 -2.90 -28.44
C GLU A 41 18.74 -2.56 -27.18
N HIS A 42 17.57 -1.95 -27.38
CA HIS A 42 16.64 -1.64 -26.30
C HIS A 42 15.65 -2.78 -26.13
N VAL A 43 15.55 -3.27 -24.90
CA VAL A 43 14.53 -4.25 -24.50
C VAL A 43 13.43 -3.52 -23.77
N ASP A 44 12.19 -3.70 -24.22
CA ASP A 44 11.03 -3.17 -23.48
C ASP A 44 10.89 -3.90 -22.16
N ALA A 45 11.00 -3.15 -21.08
CA ALA A 45 10.89 -3.62 -19.72
C ALA A 45 9.77 -2.90 -18.95
N SER A 46 8.74 -2.43 -19.67
CA SER A 46 7.61 -1.70 -19.09
C SER A 46 6.85 -2.52 -18.03
N ASP A 47 6.90 -3.86 -18.13
CA ASP A 47 6.29 -4.76 -17.14
C ASP A 47 7.14 -4.90 -15.85
N TYR A 48 8.39 -4.44 -15.87
CA TYR A 48 9.36 -4.55 -14.77
C TYR A 48 9.74 -3.20 -14.17
N THR A 49 8.82 -2.24 -14.19
CA THR A 49 9.11 -0.85 -13.78
C THR A 49 9.59 -0.72 -12.33
N TRP A 50 9.13 -1.59 -11.44
CA TRP A 50 9.55 -1.59 -10.03
C TRP A 50 10.90 -2.28 -9.81
N GLU A 51 11.14 -3.40 -10.48
CA GLU A 51 12.40 -4.14 -10.42
C GLU A 51 13.58 -3.31 -10.97
N LEU A 52 13.26 -2.41 -11.91
CA LEU A 52 14.21 -1.51 -12.54
C LEU A 52 14.18 -0.09 -11.97
N SER A 53 13.33 0.17 -10.97
CA SER A 53 13.27 1.50 -10.36
C SER A 53 14.49 1.76 -9.50
N ASN A 54 15.06 2.96 -9.65
CA ASN A 54 16.15 3.40 -8.81
C ASN A 54 15.64 3.85 -7.45
N ILE A 55 16.20 3.31 -6.38
CA ILE A 55 15.94 3.75 -5.01
C ILE A 55 16.94 4.85 -4.67
N ASN A 56 16.58 6.09 -4.97
CA ASN A 56 17.43 7.26 -4.76
C ASN A 56 17.02 8.09 -3.54
N ARG A 57 15.78 7.92 -3.09
CA ARG A 57 15.20 8.65 -1.95
C ARG A 57 14.69 7.67 -0.91
N PHE A 58 14.52 8.16 0.29
CA PHE A 58 13.98 7.35 1.38
C PHE A 58 12.52 6.91 1.10
N GLU A 59 11.74 7.76 0.44
CA GLU A 59 10.38 7.44 0.00
C GLU A 59 10.35 6.27 -0.99
N ASP A 60 11.29 6.23 -1.95
CA ASP A 60 11.40 5.11 -2.90
C ASP A 60 11.65 3.79 -2.16
N TYR A 61 12.51 3.81 -1.14
CA TYR A 61 12.78 2.67 -0.29
C TYR A 61 11.55 2.22 0.50
N GLN A 62 10.80 3.16 1.08
CA GLN A 62 9.58 2.86 1.84
C GLN A 62 8.53 2.16 0.96
N TRP A 63 8.34 2.61 -0.29
CA TRP A 63 7.42 1.97 -1.23
C TRP A 63 7.92 0.63 -1.75
N ALA A 64 9.22 0.47 -2.01
CA ALA A 64 9.82 -0.82 -2.35
C ALA A 64 9.61 -1.84 -1.22
N ARG A 65 9.75 -1.41 0.02
CA ARG A 65 9.47 -2.22 1.20
C ARG A 65 7.98 -2.55 1.33
N ALA A 66 7.10 -1.59 1.07
CA ALA A 66 5.65 -1.80 1.04
C ALA A 66 5.23 -2.88 0.05
N LEU A 67 5.87 -2.90 -1.13
CA LEU A 67 5.67 -3.95 -2.13
C LEU A 67 6.12 -5.32 -1.58
N ALA A 68 7.33 -5.41 -1.03
CA ALA A 68 7.87 -6.65 -0.48
C ALA A 68 7.01 -7.20 0.68
N GLU A 69 6.53 -6.35 1.57
CA GLU A 69 5.63 -6.73 2.67
C GLU A 69 4.29 -7.29 2.18
N ASN A 70 3.79 -6.79 1.04
CA ASN A 70 2.52 -7.22 0.46
C ASN A 70 2.65 -8.41 -0.50
N GLU A 71 3.85 -8.77 -0.95
CA GLU A 71 4.08 -9.84 -1.91
C GLU A 71 3.56 -11.21 -1.43
N PHE A 72 3.75 -11.50 -0.15
CA PHE A 72 3.36 -12.78 0.44
C PHE A 72 1.97 -12.76 1.10
N ARG A 73 1.24 -11.65 1.03
CA ARG A 73 -0.11 -11.53 1.58
C ARG A 73 -1.13 -12.01 0.56
N ARG A 74 -2.13 -12.74 1.04
CA ARG A 74 -3.27 -13.14 0.21
C ARG A 74 -4.03 -11.91 -0.30
N VAL A 75 -4.25 -10.94 0.58
CA VAL A 75 -4.85 -9.64 0.26
C VAL A 75 -3.88 -8.56 0.70
N PRO A 76 -3.39 -7.73 -0.20
CA PRO A 76 -2.57 -6.58 0.15
C PRO A 76 -3.28 -5.66 1.13
N LEU A 77 -2.52 -5.06 2.04
CA LEU A 77 -3.07 -4.13 3.02
C LEU A 77 -2.21 -2.89 3.19
N ILE A 78 -2.85 -1.82 3.62
CA ILE A 78 -2.23 -0.59 4.09
C ILE A 78 -2.91 -0.19 5.40
N SER A 79 -2.12 0.11 6.43
CA SER A 79 -2.65 0.63 7.68
C SER A 79 -2.79 2.13 7.65
N VAL A 80 -3.88 2.65 8.21
CA VAL A 80 -4.07 4.08 8.49
C VAL A 80 -4.08 4.28 9.99
N VAL A 81 -3.08 4.98 10.50
CA VAL A 81 -2.88 5.19 11.95
C VAL A 81 -2.89 6.68 12.30
N ALA A 82 -3.07 7.00 13.57
CA ALA A 82 -2.79 8.32 14.12
C ALA A 82 -2.62 8.21 15.65
N SER A 83 -1.75 9.03 16.21
CA SER A 83 -1.43 9.08 17.64
C SER A 83 -2.63 9.48 18.50
N LYS A 84 -3.50 10.39 18.02
CA LYS A 84 -4.60 10.97 18.78
C LYS A 84 -5.98 10.63 18.20
N ARG A 85 -7.01 10.79 19.04
CA ARG A 85 -8.42 10.72 18.63
C ARG A 85 -8.78 11.97 17.81
N LYS A 86 -9.75 11.84 16.90
CA LYS A 86 -10.30 12.95 16.10
C LYS A 86 -9.25 13.66 15.21
N THR A 87 -8.22 12.94 14.80
CA THR A 87 -7.18 13.44 13.88
C THR A 87 -7.63 13.44 12.41
N GLY A 88 -8.78 12.81 12.10
CA GLY A 88 -9.27 12.72 10.72
C GLY A 88 -8.99 11.39 10.02
N LYS A 89 -8.55 10.34 10.75
CA LYS A 89 -8.34 8.99 10.15
C LYS A 89 -9.49 8.51 9.28
N THR A 90 -10.71 8.55 9.82
CA THR A 90 -11.90 8.11 9.09
C THR A 90 -12.12 8.93 7.81
N THR A 91 -11.83 10.23 7.84
CA THR A 91 -11.88 11.09 6.64
C THR A 91 -10.86 10.65 5.59
N VAL A 92 -9.63 10.35 6.02
CA VAL A 92 -8.58 9.82 5.12
C VAL A 92 -9.00 8.46 4.56
N VAL A 93 -9.47 7.54 5.40
CA VAL A 93 -9.93 6.21 4.98
C VAL A 93 -11.05 6.30 3.95
N THR A 94 -12.08 7.10 4.22
CA THR A 94 -13.21 7.24 3.28
C THR A 94 -12.78 7.88 1.96
N ARG A 95 -11.86 8.84 2.01
CA ARG A 95 -11.31 9.45 0.78
C ARG A 95 -10.50 8.43 -0.02
N LEU A 96 -9.63 7.66 0.63
CA LEU A 96 -8.84 6.61 -0.03
C LEU A 96 -9.75 5.54 -0.66
N VAL A 97 -10.76 5.07 0.06
CA VAL A 97 -11.75 4.12 -0.49
C VAL A 97 -12.36 4.66 -1.77
N SER A 98 -12.85 5.90 -1.75
CA SER A 98 -13.47 6.52 -2.92
C SER A 98 -12.52 6.63 -4.11
N GLU A 99 -11.29 7.08 -3.88
CA GLU A 99 -10.31 7.28 -4.96
C GLU A 99 -9.79 5.94 -5.50
N LEU A 100 -9.54 4.95 -4.65
CA LEU A 100 -9.12 3.62 -5.09
C LEU A 100 -10.22 2.90 -5.88
N GLN A 101 -11.49 3.07 -5.51
CA GLN A 101 -12.62 2.57 -6.30
C GLN A 101 -12.71 3.25 -7.68
N ARG A 102 -12.44 4.55 -7.78
CA ARG A 102 -12.41 5.27 -9.07
C ARG A 102 -11.37 4.73 -10.03
N VAL A 103 -10.28 4.19 -9.50
CA VAL A 103 -9.21 3.59 -10.31
C VAL A 103 -9.39 2.08 -10.50
N GLY A 104 -10.56 1.54 -10.14
CA GLY A 104 -10.98 0.17 -10.44
C GLY A 104 -10.59 -0.88 -9.41
N LEU A 105 -10.12 -0.49 -8.22
CA LEU A 105 -9.81 -1.43 -7.13
C LEU A 105 -11.01 -1.62 -6.21
N SER A 106 -11.32 -2.87 -5.87
CA SER A 106 -12.24 -3.19 -4.79
C SER A 106 -11.52 -3.05 -3.44
N VAL A 107 -12.13 -2.33 -2.50
CA VAL A 107 -11.49 -1.94 -1.24
C VAL A 107 -12.26 -2.47 -0.05
N GLY A 108 -11.60 -3.19 0.84
CA GLY A 108 -12.11 -3.55 2.17
C GLY A 108 -11.59 -2.60 3.24
N VAL A 109 -12.36 -2.45 4.32
CA VAL A 109 -11.92 -1.70 5.49
C VAL A 109 -12.05 -2.59 6.73
N VAL A 110 -10.95 -2.75 7.45
CA VAL A 110 -10.92 -3.41 8.76
C VAL A 110 -10.65 -2.34 9.82
N LYS A 111 -11.54 -2.24 10.80
CA LYS A 111 -11.42 -1.28 11.89
C LYS A 111 -11.23 -1.99 13.22
N SER A 112 -10.24 -1.57 13.99
CA SER A 112 -10.06 -1.99 15.37
C SER A 112 -10.84 -1.10 16.32
N ASP A 113 -11.70 -1.70 17.14
CA ASP A 113 -12.34 -1.00 18.26
C ASP A 113 -12.12 -1.75 19.58
N LYS A 114 -11.47 -1.09 20.55
CA LYS A 114 -11.16 -1.65 21.87
C LYS A 114 -12.34 -1.60 22.83
N HIS A 115 -13.39 -0.85 22.49
CA HIS A 115 -14.56 -0.63 23.37
C HIS A 115 -15.76 -1.50 22.98
N GLY A 116 -15.61 -2.32 21.95
CA GLY A 116 -16.70 -3.08 21.37
C GLY A 116 -17.54 -2.26 20.38
N PHE A 117 -18.40 -2.94 19.65
CA PHE A 117 -19.25 -2.37 18.61
C PHE A 117 -20.59 -3.07 18.57
N HIS A 118 -21.59 -2.39 18.04
CA HIS A 118 -22.89 -2.94 17.72
C HIS A 118 -23.09 -2.84 16.21
N MET A 119 -23.30 -3.99 15.55
CA MET A 119 -23.59 -4.07 14.11
C MET A 119 -25.06 -4.37 13.83
N ASP A 120 -25.84 -4.70 14.85
CA ASP A 120 -27.23 -5.10 14.72
C ASP A 120 -28.12 -4.18 15.55
N HIS A 121 -29.39 -4.04 15.16
CA HIS A 121 -30.37 -3.31 15.93
C HIS A 121 -30.91 -4.21 17.06
N GLU A 122 -31.10 -3.61 18.23
CA GLU A 122 -31.64 -4.32 19.36
C GLU A 122 -33.07 -4.85 19.08
N GLY A 123 -33.28 -6.15 19.37
CA GLY A 123 -34.57 -6.81 19.20
C GLY A 123 -34.87 -7.40 17.83
N THR A 124 -33.90 -7.36 16.91
CA THR A 124 -34.00 -8.09 15.64
C THR A 124 -33.85 -9.60 15.85
N ASP A 125 -34.32 -10.41 14.91
CA ASP A 125 -34.22 -11.88 14.99
C ASP A 125 -32.75 -12.35 15.16
N THR A 126 -31.81 -11.71 14.47
CA THR A 126 -30.38 -11.98 14.59
C THR A 126 -29.81 -11.57 15.95
N ASP A 127 -30.23 -10.44 16.51
CA ASP A 127 -29.85 -10.01 17.86
C ASP A 127 -30.40 -10.94 18.93
N LEU A 128 -31.68 -11.35 18.80
CA LEU A 128 -32.32 -12.32 19.72
C LEU A 128 -31.60 -13.68 19.69
N ALA A 129 -31.29 -14.21 18.50
CA ALA A 129 -30.56 -15.44 18.36
C ALA A 129 -29.14 -15.35 18.98
N TYR A 130 -28.47 -14.23 18.75
CA TYR A 130 -27.14 -14.00 19.35
C TYR A 130 -27.21 -13.87 20.88
N LYS A 131 -28.19 -13.16 21.43
CA LYS A 131 -28.43 -13.06 22.90
C LYS A 131 -28.81 -14.40 23.52
N ALA A 132 -29.52 -15.26 22.78
CA ALA A 132 -29.87 -16.61 23.23
C ALA A 132 -28.66 -17.57 23.28
N GLY A 133 -27.48 -17.16 22.80
CA GLY A 133 -26.23 -17.91 22.95
C GLY A 133 -25.69 -18.49 21.65
N ALA A 134 -26.20 -18.14 20.48
CA ALA A 134 -25.61 -18.55 19.21
C ALA A 134 -24.14 -18.10 19.12
N ASN A 135 -23.26 -19.00 18.69
CA ASN A 135 -21.85 -18.70 18.47
C ASN A 135 -21.62 -17.85 17.20
N ALA A 136 -22.50 -17.98 16.22
CA ALA A 136 -22.49 -17.16 15.02
C ALA A 136 -23.93 -16.93 14.55
N VAL A 137 -24.18 -15.76 14.00
CA VAL A 137 -25.41 -15.42 13.26
C VAL A 137 -25.02 -14.79 11.94
N ALA A 138 -25.79 -15.07 10.89
CA ALA A 138 -25.58 -14.46 9.58
C ALA A 138 -26.93 -13.99 9.02
N ILE A 139 -26.90 -12.91 8.28
CA ILE A 139 -28.03 -12.39 7.53
C ILE A 139 -27.58 -12.13 6.10
N ALA A 140 -28.38 -12.56 5.13
CA ALA A 140 -28.15 -12.32 3.72
C ALA A 140 -29.29 -11.48 3.15
N GLY A 141 -28.97 -10.34 2.59
CA GLY A 141 -29.85 -9.48 1.82
C GLY A 141 -29.57 -9.58 0.32
N PRO A 142 -30.32 -8.85 -0.50
CA PRO A 142 -30.14 -8.88 -1.97
C PRO A 142 -28.74 -8.46 -2.43
N ASN A 143 -28.12 -7.52 -1.73
CA ASN A 143 -26.87 -6.89 -2.14
C ASN A 143 -25.78 -6.91 -1.05
N GLU A 144 -26.08 -7.48 0.12
CA GLU A 144 -25.13 -7.52 1.25
C GLU A 144 -25.33 -8.76 2.11
N THR A 145 -24.26 -9.15 2.79
CA THR A 145 -24.28 -10.22 3.79
C THR A 145 -23.53 -9.75 5.02
N ALA A 146 -24.09 -9.97 6.21
CA ALA A 146 -23.42 -9.72 7.47
C ALA A 146 -23.27 -11.02 8.26
N ILE A 147 -22.11 -11.20 8.89
CA ILE A 147 -21.81 -12.32 9.77
C ILE A 147 -21.29 -11.76 11.10
N ARG A 148 -21.91 -12.17 12.21
CA ARG A 148 -21.46 -11.84 13.56
C ARG A 148 -21.02 -13.10 14.27
N ILE A 149 -19.75 -13.17 14.67
CA ILE A 149 -19.17 -14.34 15.33
C ILE A 149 -18.77 -13.96 16.75
N ARG A 150 -19.12 -14.83 17.71
CA ARG A 150 -18.69 -14.70 19.09
C ARG A 150 -17.27 -15.25 19.25
N THR A 151 -16.36 -14.42 19.71
CA THR A 151 -14.97 -14.82 19.98
C THR A 151 -14.68 -14.72 21.47
N LYS A 152 -13.78 -15.56 21.97
CA LYS A 152 -13.30 -15.49 23.35
C LYS A 152 -12.27 -14.38 23.55
N GLU A 153 -11.51 -14.11 22.50
CA GLU A 153 -10.46 -13.11 22.45
C GLU A 153 -10.65 -12.24 21.20
N GLN A 154 -10.00 -11.08 21.15
CA GLN A 154 -10.02 -10.24 19.98
C GLN A 154 -9.41 -10.99 18.78
N SER A 155 -10.12 -11.05 17.67
CA SER A 155 -9.61 -11.64 16.44
C SER A 155 -8.36 -10.90 15.96
N SER A 156 -7.42 -11.63 15.39
CA SER A 156 -6.26 -11.06 14.73
C SER A 156 -6.73 -10.12 13.61
N LEU A 157 -6.31 -8.86 13.68
CA LEU A 157 -6.63 -7.88 12.63
C LEU A 157 -6.00 -8.28 11.32
N TYR A 158 -4.80 -8.85 11.35
CA TYR A 158 -4.14 -9.37 10.17
C TYR A 158 -4.98 -10.48 9.50
N ASP A 159 -5.41 -11.48 10.27
CA ASP A 159 -6.22 -12.57 9.73
C ASP A 159 -7.54 -12.06 9.13
N LEU A 160 -8.19 -11.10 9.79
CA LEU A 160 -9.40 -10.48 9.24
C LEU A 160 -9.12 -9.83 7.88
N THR A 161 -7.99 -9.12 7.72
CA THR A 161 -7.64 -8.51 6.43
C THR A 161 -7.44 -9.55 5.33
N GLN A 162 -6.85 -10.72 5.66
CA GLN A 162 -6.53 -11.77 4.69
C GLN A 162 -7.76 -12.57 4.22
N HIS A 163 -8.91 -12.41 4.89
CA HIS A 163 -10.17 -13.10 4.53
C HIS A 163 -11.16 -12.19 3.78
N MET A 164 -10.82 -10.93 3.55
CA MET A 164 -11.68 -10.01 2.79
C MET A 164 -11.65 -10.35 1.28
N PRO A 165 -12.81 -10.43 0.60
CA PRO A 165 -12.89 -10.75 -0.83
C PRO A 165 -12.70 -9.47 -1.69
N VAL A 166 -11.57 -8.81 -1.57
CA VAL A 166 -11.25 -7.52 -2.20
C VAL A 166 -9.82 -7.48 -2.72
N ASP A 167 -9.49 -6.50 -3.54
CA ASP A 167 -8.15 -6.33 -4.09
C ASP A 167 -7.16 -5.80 -3.04
N ILE A 168 -7.60 -4.89 -2.17
CA ILE A 168 -6.78 -4.27 -1.13
C ILE A 168 -7.60 -3.99 0.12
N VAL A 169 -6.98 -4.09 1.29
CA VAL A 169 -7.59 -3.73 2.58
C VAL A 169 -6.94 -2.50 3.18
N ILE A 170 -7.75 -1.58 3.67
CA ILE A 170 -7.33 -0.48 4.54
C ILE A 170 -7.61 -0.89 5.98
N LEU A 171 -6.57 -0.98 6.81
CA LEU A 171 -6.67 -1.27 8.24
C LEU A 171 -6.66 0.05 9.03
N GLU A 172 -7.83 0.47 9.54
CA GLU A 172 -7.94 1.63 10.44
C GLU A 172 -7.64 1.21 11.88
N THR A 173 -6.55 1.69 12.46
CA THR A 173 -6.18 1.36 13.84
C THR A 173 -5.61 2.57 14.59
N ARG A 174 -5.53 2.46 15.92
CA ARG A 174 -4.88 3.44 16.82
C ARG A 174 -3.55 2.93 17.37
N SER A 175 -3.17 1.72 17.08
CA SER A 175 -1.86 1.14 17.42
C SER A 175 -0.88 1.38 16.29
N GLN A 176 0.34 0.85 16.41
CA GLN A 176 1.38 1.01 15.40
C GLN A 176 0.98 0.58 13.98
N GLY A 177 -0.11 -0.22 13.84
CA GLY A 177 -0.54 -0.72 12.55
C GLY A 177 0.27 -1.95 12.10
N ILE A 178 0.04 -2.33 10.85
CA ILE A 178 0.78 -3.36 10.12
C ILE A 178 1.33 -2.67 8.87
N ALA A 179 2.62 -2.82 8.61
CA ALA A 179 3.27 -2.20 7.45
C ALA A 179 2.63 -2.65 6.12
N PRO A 180 2.55 -1.80 5.10
CA PRO A 180 2.92 -0.38 5.08
C PRO A 180 1.91 0.51 5.80
N ILE A 181 2.38 1.67 6.29
CA ILE A 181 1.61 2.55 7.17
C ILE A 181 1.47 3.95 6.56
N ILE A 182 0.25 4.46 6.56
CA ILE A 182 -0.06 5.88 6.36
C ILE A 182 -0.37 6.47 7.74
N GLU A 183 0.37 7.47 8.16
CA GLU A 183 0.11 8.16 9.42
C GLU A 183 -0.58 9.50 9.20
N VAL A 184 -1.72 9.69 9.88
CA VAL A 184 -2.52 10.91 9.77
C VAL A 184 -2.17 11.85 10.91
N THR A 185 -1.83 13.08 10.55
CA THR A 185 -1.53 14.17 11.47
C THR A 185 -2.52 15.32 11.32
N LYS A 186 -2.49 16.24 12.25
CA LYS A 186 -3.21 17.51 12.19
C LYS A 186 -2.23 18.64 12.44
N GLU A 187 -2.47 19.79 11.86
CA GLU A 187 -1.64 20.99 12.04
C GLU A 187 -1.32 21.22 13.53
N GLY A 188 -0.06 21.46 13.84
CA GLY A 188 0.43 21.65 15.21
C GLY A 188 0.60 20.36 16.04
N HIS A 189 0.43 19.18 15.45
CA HIS A 189 0.58 17.86 16.12
C HIS A 189 1.66 16.97 15.50
N THR A 190 2.65 17.53 14.85
CA THR A 190 3.75 16.81 14.18
C THR A 190 4.75 16.17 15.15
N GLU A 191 4.61 16.36 16.44
CA GLU A 191 5.65 16.02 17.42
C GLU A 191 5.69 14.54 17.83
N GLU A 192 4.63 13.75 17.57
CA GLU A 192 4.57 12.35 18.01
C GLU A 192 4.00 11.42 16.95
N LEU A 193 4.83 11.11 15.97
CA LEU A 193 4.53 9.99 15.06
C LEU A 193 4.68 8.66 15.81
N ILE A 194 3.68 7.79 15.70
CA ILE A 194 3.65 6.49 16.40
C ILE A 194 4.14 5.33 15.53
N SER A 195 4.19 5.52 14.21
CA SER A 195 4.69 4.50 13.29
C SER A 195 6.20 4.59 13.12
N ASP A 196 6.83 3.44 12.92
CA ASP A 196 8.24 3.39 12.53
C ASP A 196 8.43 4.09 11.18
N ALA A 197 9.50 4.85 11.05
CA ALA A 197 9.82 5.58 9.80
C ALA A 197 10.04 4.63 8.61
N MET A 198 10.54 3.41 8.87
CA MET A 198 10.79 2.41 7.84
C MET A 198 9.50 1.78 7.30
N ASP A 199 8.45 1.74 8.12
CA ASP A 199 7.15 1.16 7.78
C ASP A 199 6.16 2.18 7.25
N ARG A 200 6.46 3.48 7.48
CA ARG A 200 5.59 4.61 7.10
C ARG A 200 5.85 5.05 5.66
N VAL A 201 4.92 4.77 4.76
CA VAL A 201 4.99 5.15 3.34
C VAL A 201 4.49 6.57 3.07
N ALA A 202 3.68 7.13 3.97
CA ALA A 202 3.22 8.50 3.86
C ALA A 202 2.82 9.07 5.23
N THR A 203 2.97 10.38 5.38
CA THR A 203 2.34 11.17 6.44
C THR A 203 1.35 12.12 5.78
N ILE A 204 0.08 12.06 6.19
CA ILE A 204 -0.98 12.92 5.65
C ILE A 204 -1.40 13.91 6.72
N GLU A 205 -1.21 15.18 6.44
CA GLU A 205 -1.80 16.24 7.22
C GLU A 205 -3.24 16.45 6.75
N ILE A 206 -4.21 16.34 7.67
CA ILE A 206 -5.64 16.34 7.29
C ILE A 206 -6.06 17.57 6.50
N ASP A 207 -5.43 18.70 6.76
CA ASP A 207 -5.72 19.97 6.10
C ASP A 207 -5.13 20.04 4.66
N LYS A 208 -4.23 19.09 4.30
CA LYS A 208 -3.64 18.93 2.96
C LYS A 208 -4.14 17.70 2.22
N LEU A 209 -5.16 17.04 2.74
CA LEU A 209 -5.68 15.78 2.22
C LEU A 209 -5.90 15.76 0.70
N ASP A 210 -6.49 16.82 0.15
CA ASP A 210 -6.78 16.91 -1.29
C ASP A 210 -5.52 17.03 -2.16
N GLN A 211 -4.41 17.49 -1.59
CA GLN A 211 -3.12 17.60 -2.27
C GLN A 211 -2.35 16.27 -2.24
N ASP A 212 -2.38 15.56 -1.12
CA ASP A 212 -1.55 14.38 -0.88
C ASP A 212 -2.17 13.09 -1.43
N VAL A 213 -3.50 12.97 -1.42
CA VAL A 213 -4.20 11.74 -1.82
C VAL A 213 -3.96 11.33 -3.27
N PRO A 214 -3.93 12.22 -4.28
CA PRO A 214 -3.72 11.80 -5.66
C PRO A 214 -2.37 11.09 -5.88
N GLU A 215 -1.30 11.58 -5.27
CA GLU A 215 0.02 10.94 -5.35
C GLU A 215 0.05 9.61 -4.62
N LEU A 216 -0.54 9.56 -3.44
CA LEU A 216 -0.66 8.33 -2.67
C LEU A 216 -1.42 7.24 -3.43
N VAL A 217 -2.55 7.59 -4.06
CA VAL A 217 -3.34 6.66 -4.89
C VAL A 217 -2.52 6.14 -6.07
N ARG A 218 -1.73 6.99 -6.72
CA ARG A 218 -0.83 6.59 -7.80
C ARG A 218 0.19 5.54 -7.33
N HIS A 219 0.84 5.76 -6.19
CA HIS A 219 1.79 4.79 -5.61
C HIS A 219 1.12 3.46 -5.26
N ILE A 220 -0.09 3.51 -4.68
CA ILE A 220 -0.85 2.30 -4.38
C ILE A 220 -1.20 1.53 -5.66
N GLN A 221 -1.64 2.22 -6.71
CA GLN A 221 -1.91 1.58 -8.01
C GLN A 221 -0.66 0.91 -8.60
N GLU A 222 0.48 1.58 -8.55
CA GLU A 222 1.75 1.03 -9.03
C GLU A 222 2.13 -0.23 -8.24
N MET A 223 2.04 -0.19 -6.91
CA MET A 223 2.25 -1.35 -6.05
C MET A 223 1.31 -2.50 -6.43
N MET A 224 0.02 -2.23 -6.63
CA MET A 224 -0.97 -3.24 -6.99
C MET A 224 -0.72 -3.86 -8.38
N ARG A 225 -0.28 -3.08 -9.35
CA ARG A 225 0.11 -3.60 -10.67
C ARG A 225 1.26 -4.59 -10.56
N CYS A 226 2.30 -4.25 -9.79
CA CYS A 226 3.44 -5.14 -9.58
C CYS A 226 3.06 -6.44 -8.88
N LEU A 227 2.22 -6.35 -7.84
CA LEU A 227 1.72 -7.53 -7.14
C LEU A 227 0.89 -8.45 -8.05
N ASN A 228 0.06 -7.88 -8.90
CA ASN A 228 -0.77 -8.65 -9.84
C ASN A 228 0.08 -9.27 -10.97
N GLY A 229 1.05 -8.55 -11.52
CA GLY A 229 1.99 -9.08 -12.50
C GLY A 229 2.76 -10.30 -11.98
N ARG A 230 3.23 -10.27 -10.75
CA ARG A 230 3.97 -11.38 -10.11
C ARG A 230 3.10 -12.59 -9.76
N ARG A 231 1.80 -12.42 -9.53
CA ARG A 231 0.89 -13.52 -9.19
C ARG A 231 0.51 -14.40 -10.38
N TYR A 232 0.80 -13.94 -11.59
CA TYR A 232 0.50 -14.66 -12.84
C TYR A 232 1.77 -15.16 -13.57
N CYS A 233 2.95 -14.94 -13.00
CA CYS A 233 4.22 -15.54 -13.40
C CYS A 233 4.57 -16.75 -12.53
#